data_7f624da5b79cafc294429508f4cd9180
#
_entry.id   7f624da5b79cafc294429508f4cd9180
#
_cell.length_a   1.000
_cell.length_b   1.000
_cell.length_c   1.000
_cell.angle_alpha   90.00
_cell.angle_beta   90.00
_cell.angle_gamma   90.00
#
_symmetry.space_group_name_H-M   'P 1'
#
loop_
_entity.id
_entity.type
_entity.pdbx_description
1 polymer ?
#
loop_
_entity_poly.entity_id
_entity_poly.type
_entity_poly.pdbx_seq_one_letter_code
_entity_poly.pdbx_strand_id
1 'polypeptide(L)'
;MVYRIKNENDGSKRYKARLVVKRFQRKEGIDYTEIFSPVEKMSIIRLVLRIVATENLHLEQLDVKMAFLHSDLEEDIYMIQPEGFIIQGQKNLICKLKKSLYGIKQVLRQWYKKFDSFMHRIRFKRCEADHCYYVKSFDNSYIILLLYVDDMLIVGSSIEEINNLKKQLSK
;
A
#
# COMPACT_ATOMS: atom_id res chain seq x y z
N MET A 1 -21.00 4.38 2.75
CA MET A 1 -20.10 4.90 1.70
C MET A 1 -19.55 6.27 2.09
N VAL A 2 -18.33 6.63 1.64
CA VAL A 2 -17.74 7.96 1.82
C VAL A 2 -17.55 8.59 0.45
N TYR A 3 -18.11 9.79 0.26
CA TYR A 3 -18.02 10.56 -0.97
C TYR A 3 -17.12 11.77 -0.77
N ARG A 4 -16.32 12.11 -1.76
CA ARG A 4 -15.47 13.30 -1.77
C ARG A 4 -15.39 13.89 -3.16
N ILE A 5 -15.52 15.21 -3.24
CA ILE A 5 -15.28 15.97 -4.48
C ILE A 5 -13.84 16.51 -4.39
N LYS A 6 -13.05 16.30 -5.43
CA LYS A 6 -11.75 16.94 -5.62
C LYS A 6 -11.86 17.95 -6.75
N ASN A 7 -11.38 19.16 -6.54
CA ASN A 7 -11.16 20.13 -7.60
C ASN A 7 -9.78 19.84 -8.20
N GLU A 8 -9.73 19.62 -9.50
CA GLU A 8 -8.47 19.44 -10.24
C GLU A 8 -7.92 20.82 -10.67
N ASN A 9 -6.65 20.88 -11.02
CA ASN A 9 -5.98 22.15 -11.38
C ASN A 9 -6.52 22.80 -12.65
N ASP A 10 -7.23 22.04 -13.50
CA ASP A 10 -7.89 22.52 -14.71
C ASP A 10 -9.32 23.05 -14.45
N GLY A 11 -9.73 23.15 -13.19
CA GLY A 11 -11.07 23.58 -12.77
C GLY A 11 -12.14 22.50 -12.85
N SER A 12 -11.83 21.30 -13.34
CA SER A 12 -12.74 20.17 -13.36
C SER A 12 -12.98 19.60 -11.96
N LYS A 13 -14.14 18.93 -11.79
CA LYS A 13 -14.49 18.27 -10.53
C LYS A 13 -14.42 16.76 -10.69
N ARG A 14 -13.59 16.10 -9.86
CA ARG A 14 -13.53 14.66 -9.79
C ARG A 14 -14.26 14.13 -8.57
N TYR A 15 -15.26 13.28 -8.80
CA TYR A 15 -16.04 12.63 -7.75
C TYR A 15 -15.37 11.33 -7.33
N LYS A 16 -15.09 11.18 -6.03
CA LYS A 16 -14.56 9.95 -5.46
C LYS A 16 -15.58 9.34 -4.51
N ALA A 17 -15.92 8.06 -4.73
CA ALA A 17 -16.70 7.25 -3.80
C ALA A 17 -15.82 6.12 -3.26
N ARG A 18 -15.89 5.86 -1.94
CA ARG A 18 -15.19 4.75 -1.30
C ARG A 18 -16.16 3.97 -0.45
N LEU A 19 -16.17 2.65 -0.62
CA LEU A 19 -16.80 1.74 0.32
C LEU A 19 -15.86 1.57 1.52
N VAL A 20 -16.33 1.89 2.71
CA VAL A 20 -15.52 1.87 3.94
C VAL A 20 -16.24 1.08 5.01
N VAL A 21 -15.53 0.16 5.66
CA VAL A 21 -16.06 -0.61 6.80
C VAL A 21 -16.01 0.25 8.07
N LYS A 22 -17.10 0.28 8.86
CA LYS A 22 -17.13 1.00 10.14
C LYS A 22 -16.23 0.31 11.17
N ARG A 23 -15.18 1.01 11.61
CA ARG A 23 -14.11 0.47 12.48
C ARG A 23 -14.54 0.12 13.91
N PHE A 24 -15.54 0.81 14.46
CA PHE A 24 -15.78 0.85 15.92
C PHE A 24 -16.40 -0.43 16.49
N GLN A 25 -16.88 -1.34 15.67
CA GLN A 25 -17.55 -2.55 16.10
C GLN A 25 -16.64 -3.79 16.13
N ARG A 26 -15.38 -3.66 15.73
CA ARG A 26 -14.44 -4.78 15.64
C ARG A 26 -13.58 -4.86 16.90
N LYS A 27 -13.54 -6.06 17.52
CA LYS A 27 -12.83 -6.36 18.77
C LYS A 27 -11.54 -7.13 18.48
N GLU A 28 -10.46 -6.75 19.20
CA GLU A 28 -9.21 -7.48 19.18
C GLU A 28 -9.39 -8.88 19.81
N GLY A 29 -8.69 -9.87 19.25
CA GLY A 29 -8.80 -11.28 19.65
C GLY A 29 -10.02 -12.01 19.10
N ILE A 30 -11.02 -11.31 18.53
CA ILE A 30 -12.22 -11.89 17.91
C ILE A 30 -12.24 -11.62 16.40
N ASP A 31 -12.14 -10.34 16.04
CA ASP A 31 -12.24 -9.89 14.63
C ASP A 31 -10.89 -9.67 13.96
N TYR A 32 -9.80 -9.63 14.71
CA TYR A 32 -8.43 -9.55 14.22
C TYR A 32 -7.45 -9.89 15.36
N THR A 33 -6.33 -10.52 15.01
CA THR A 33 -5.28 -10.90 15.97
C THR A 33 -4.11 -9.91 15.98
N GLU A 34 -3.74 -9.38 14.83
CA GLU A 34 -2.61 -8.47 14.70
C GLU A 34 -2.86 -7.43 13.60
N ILE A 35 -2.60 -6.17 13.92
CA ILE A 35 -2.81 -5.03 13.01
C ILE A 35 -1.52 -4.27 12.70
N PHE A 36 -0.42 -4.59 13.39
CA PHE A 36 0.83 -3.86 13.23
C PHE A 36 1.36 -4.00 11.80
N SER A 37 1.69 -2.86 11.21
CA SER A 37 2.41 -2.75 9.94
C SER A 37 3.59 -1.82 10.15
N PRO A 38 4.79 -2.17 9.68
CA PRO A 38 5.92 -1.26 9.70
C PRO A 38 5.57 0.04 8.96
N VAL A 39 6.11 1.14 9.46
CA VAL A 39 6.05 2.45 8.81
C VAL A 39 7.46 3.02 8.77
N GLU A 40 7.86 3.52 7.62
CA GLU A 40 9.17 4.10 7.38
C GLU A 40 9.49 5.23 8.37
N LYS A 41 10.70 5.23 8.90
CA LYS A 41 11.17 6.27 9.81
C LYS A 41 11.57 7.53 9.03
N MET A 42 11.08 8.68 9.45
CA MET A 42 11.42 9.96 8.83
C MET A 42 12.94 10.24 8.80
N SER A 43 13.71 9.71 9.75
CA SER A 43 15.17 9.79 9.77
C SER A 43 15.82 9.06 8.59
N ILE A 44 15.25 7.91 8.19
CA ILE A 44 15.75 7.12 7.05
C ILE A 44 15.42 7.85 5.74
N ILE A 45 14.22 8.39 5.60
CA ILE A 45 13.87 9.20 4.42
C ILE A 45 14.85 10.36 4.26
N ARG A 46 15.14 11.10 5.35
CA ARG A 46 16.12 12.20 5.32
C ARG A 46 17.52 11.73 4.97
N LEU A 47 17.95 10.57 5.48
CA LEU A 47 19.24 9.99 5.15
C LEU A 47 19.34 9.67 3.66
N VAL A 48 18.32 8.99 3.10
CA VAL A 48 18.29 8.63 1.68
C VAL A 48 18.28 9.88 0.78
N LEU A 49 17.51 10.92 1.14
CA LEU A 49 17.54 12.20 0.40
C LEU A 49 18.91 12.88 0.43
N ARG A 50 19.67 12.75 1.53
CA ARG A 50 21.07 13.22 1.57
C ARG A 50 21.96 12.43 0.62
N ILE A 51 21.84 11.09 0.59
CA ILE A 51 22.60 10.23 -0.33
C ILE A 51 22.29 10.62 -1.77
N VAL A 52 21.00 10.80 -2.11
CA VAL A 52 20.58 11.28 -3.44
C VAL A 52 21.29 12.56 -3.84
N ALA A 53 21.32 13.56 -2.94
CA ALA A 53 21.97 14.85 -3.22
C ALA A 53 23.49 14.74 -3.31
N THR A 54 24.12 13.88 -2.48
CA THR A 54 25.58 13.74 -2.43
C THR A 54 26.13 12.94 -3.61
N GLU A 55 25.43 11.88 -4.02
CA GLU A 55 25.87 10.97 -5.08
C GLU A 55 25.19 11.28 -6.43
N ASN A 56 24.39 12.35 -6.50
CA ASN A 56 23.63 12.75 -7.70
C ASN A 56 22.81 11.61 -8.30
N LEU A 57 22.05 10.92 -7.46
CA LEU A 57 21.23 9.78 -7.85
C LEU A 57 19.88 10.22 -8.42
N HIS A 58 19.29 9.34 -9.23
CA HIS A 58 17.90 9.50 -9.66
C HIS A 58 16.96 9.19 -8.50
N LEU A 59 15.92 10.02 -8.35
CA LEU A 59 14.86 9.86 -7.36
C LEU A 59 13.51 9.88 -8.06
N GLU A 60 12.70 8.85 -7.81
CA GLU A 60 11.34 8.77 -8.31
C GLU A 60 10.36 8.44 -7.18
N GLN A 61 9.18 9.03 -7.22
CA GLN A 61 8.07 8.71 -6.33
C GLN A 61 6.98 7.99 -7.10
N LEU A 62 6.47 6.90 -6.52
CA LEU A 62 5.33 6.15 -7.05
C LEU A 62 4.24 6.04 -5.99
N ASP A 63 2.98 6.16 -6.42
CA ASP A 63 1.79 5.89 -5.63
C ASP A 63 1.16 4.56 -6.10
N VAL A 64 0.97 3.62 -5.19
CA VAL A 64 0.31 2.35 -5.51
C VAL A 64 -1.20 2.55 -5.50
N LYS A 65 -1.77 2.65 -6.68
CA LYS A 65 -3.22 2.77 -6.81
C LYS A 65 -3.93 1.57 -6.19
N MET A 66 -4.85 1.87 -5.27
CA MET A 66 -5.70 0.85 -4.63
C MET A 66 -4.93 -0.25 -3.86
N ALA A 67 -3.72 0.04 -3.33
CA ALA A 67 -2.88 -0.90 -2.59
C ALA A 67 -3.69 -1.79 -1.63
N PHE A 68 -4.59 -1.18 -0.88
CA PHE A 68 -5.40 -1.86 0.13
C PHE A 68 -6.49 -2.78 -0.44
N LEU A 69 -6.98 -2.52 -1.65
CA LEU A 69 -8.03 -3.33 -2.29
C LEU A 69 -7.47 -4.59 -2.96
N HIS A 70 -6.16 -4.64 -3.19
CA HIS A 70 -5.48 -5.81 -3.74
C HIS A 70 -5.03 -6.82 -2.68
N SER A 71 -5.15 -6.48 -1.40
CA SER A 71 -4.76 -7.38 -0.31
C SER A 71 -5.81 -8.47 -0.12
N ASP A 72 -5.33 -9.71 -0.01
CA ASP A 72 -6.18 -10.85 0.30
C ASP A 72 -6.54 -10.82 1.81
N LEU A 73 -7.66 -11.43 2.16
CA LEU A 73 -8.09 -11.54 3.54
C LEU A 73 -7.67 -12.91 4.07
N GLU A 74 -6.93 -12.93 5.19
CA GLU A 74 -6.60 -14.17 5.91
C GLU A 74 -7.80 -14.66 6.73
N GLU A 75 -8.73 -13.78 7.06
CA GLU A 75 -9.88 -14.03 7.92
C GLU A 75 -11.18 -13.87 7.15
N ASP A 76 -12.20 -14.64 7.54
CA ASP A 76 -13.55 -14.50 7.01
C ASP A 76 -14.21 -13.25 7.59
N ILE A 77 -14.31 -12.20 6.78
CA ILE A 77 -14.92 -10.92 7.17
C ILE A 77 -16.28 -10.78 6.52
N TYR A 78 -17.27 -10.51 7.35
CA TYR A 78 -18.66 -10.30 6.94
C TYR A 78 -19.08 -8.86 7.21
N MET A 79 -19.95 -8.33 6.34
CA MET A 79 -20.55 -7.01 6.50
C MET A 79 -22.02 -7.03 6.07
N ILE A 80 -22.82 -6.15 6.66
CA ILE A 80 -24.17 -5.89 6.17
C ILE A 80 -24.13 -5.30 4.77
N GLN A 81 -25.18 -5.55 3.99
CA GLN A 81 -25.28 -4.97 2.64
C GLN A 81 -25.20 -3.45 2.71
N PRO A 82 -24.38 -2.79 1.86
CA PRO A 82 -24.27 -1.34 1.84
C PRO A 82 -25.59 -0.66 1.47
N GLU A 83 -25.86 0.48 2.08
CA GLU A 83 -26.99 1.34 1.69
C GLU A 83 -26.98 1.59 0.17
N GLY A 84 -28.15 1.47 -0.47
CA GLY A 84 -28.32 1.60 -1.92
C GLY A 84 -27.97 0.35 -2.73
N PHE A 85 -27.44 -0.71 -2.08
CA PHE A 85 -27.13 -2.00 -2.73
C PHE A 85 -27.84 -3.18 -2.06
N ILE A 86 -28.87 -2.90 -1.29
CA ILE A 86 -29.68 -3.93 -0.63
C ILE A 86 -30.54 -4.63 -1.68
N ILE A 87 -30.37 -5.95 -1.82
CA ILE A 87 -31.13 -6.76 -2.75
C ILE A 87 -32.55 -6.93 -2.21
N GLN A 88 -33.54 -6.66 -3.07
CA GLN A 88 -34.95 -6.80 -2.70
C GLN A 88 -35.25 -8.27 -2.36
N GLY A 89 -35.96 -8.50 -1.24
CA GLY A 89 -36.25 -9.83 -0.72
C GLY A 89 -35.09 -10.50 0.07
N GLN A 90 -33.90 -9.90 0.08
CA GLN A 90 -32.70 -10.47 0.74
C GLN A 90 -32.06 -9.51 1.76
N LYS A 91 -32.88 -8.68 2.43
CA LYS A 91 -32.41 -7.65 3.38
C LYS A 91 -31.60 -8.21 4.55
N ASN A 92 -31.87 -9.45 4.96
CA ASN A 92 -31.23 -10.10 6.10
C ASN A 92 -29.91 -10.82 5.74
N LEU A 93 -29.54 -10.87 4.45
CA LEU A 93 -28.29 -11.48 4.05
C LEU A 93 -27.10 -10.57 4.32
N ILE A 94 -26.01 -11.18 4.70
CA ILE A 94 -24.71 -10.53 4.91
C ILE A 94 -23.76 -10.83 3.75
N CYS A 95 -22.85 -9.90 3.47
CA CYS A 95 -21.83 -10.06 2.43
C CYS A 95 -20.56 -10.62 3.05
N LYS A 96 -20.06 -11.75 2.56
CA LYS A 96 -18.69 -12.21 2.83
C LYS A 96 -17.73 -11.45 1.91
N LEU A 97 -16.74 -10.79 2.49
CA LEU A 97 -15.75 -10.05 1.73
C LEU A 97 -14.75 -11.02 1.08
N LYS A 98 -14.50 -10.86 -0.22
CA LYS A 98 -13.49 -11.60 -0.97
C LYS A 98 -12.15 -10.87 -1.02
N LYS A 99 -12.14 -9.56 -0.82
CA LYS A 99 -10.98 -8.68 -0.84
C LYS A 99 -11.07 -7.64 0.26
N SER A 100 -9.94 -7.10 0.65
CA SER A 100 -9.87 -6.03 1.63
C SER A 100 -10.62 -4.78 1.19
N LEU A 101 -11.19 -4.06 2.16
CA LEU A 101 -11.82 -2.75 1.98
C LEU A 101 -11.19 -1.71 2.91
N TYR A 102 -11.35 -0.44 2.53
CA TYR A 102 -10.96 0.66 3.41
C TYR A 102 -11.67 0.55 4.77
N GLY A 103 -10.93 0.80 5.85
CA GLY A 103 -11.45 0.72 7.21
C GLY A 103 -11.24 -0.62 7.91
N ILE A 104 -10.81 -1.67 7.21
CA ILE A 104 -10.36 -2.91 7.85
C ILE A 104 -9.01 -2.65 8.53
N LYS A 105 -8.84 -3.02 9.81
CA LYS A 105 -7.66 -2.70 10.61
C LYS A 105 -6.39 -3.40 10.09
N GLN A 106 -6.49 -4.65 9.66
CA GLN A 106 -5.37 -5.47 9.21
C GLN A 106 -4.93 -5.22 7.74
N VAL A 107 -5.61 -4.32 7.02
CA VAL A 107 -5.34 -4.07 5.58
C VAL A 107 -3.90 -3.62 5.33
N LEU A 108 -3.38 -2.71 6.16
CA LEU A 108 -2.00 -2.22 6.04
C LEU A 108 -0.99 -3.36 6.20
N ARG A 109 -1.21 -4.24 7.18
CA ARG A 109 -0.36 -5.41 7.42
C ARG A 109 -0.40 -6.40 6.26
N GLN A 110 -1.59 -6.70 5.73
CA GLN A 110 -1.75 -7.60 4.59
C GLN A 110 -1.10 -7.03 3.32
N TRP A 111 -1.26 -5.74 3.08
CA TRP A 111 -0.57 -5.05 2.00
C TRP A 111 0.95 -5.13 2.17
N TYR A 112 1.46 -4.82 3.35
CA TYR A 112 2.89 -4.91 3.64
C TYR A 112 3.43 -6.32 3.41
N LYS A 113 2.79 -7.37 3.92
CA LYS A 113 3.18 -8.77 3.71
C LYS A 113 3.26 -9.14 2.23
N LYS A 114 2.25 -8.73 1.46
CA LYS A 114 2.20 -8.97 0.00
C LYS A 114 3.34 -8.26 -0.71
N PHE A 115 3.57 -7.00 -0.37
CA PHE A 115 4.66 -6.21 -0.92
C PHE A 115 6.03 -6.80 -0.55
N ASP A 116 6.26 -7.11 0.71
CA ASP A 116 7.50 -7.72 1.19
C ASP A 116 7.81 -9.04 0.45
N SER A 117 6.82 -9.92 0.32
CA SER A 117 6.96 -11.17 -0.44
C SER A 117 7.30 -10.93 -1.91
N PHE A 118 6.71 -9.89 -2.51
CA PHE A 118 7.02 -9.50 -3.89
C PHE A 118 8.48 -9.01 -3.99
N MET A 119 8.93 -8.15 -3.07
CA MET A 119 10.29 -7.60 -3.06
C MET A 119 11.34 -8.71 -2.91
N HIS A 120 11.10 -9.67 -2.03
CA HIS A 120 11.96 -10.86 -1.88
C HIS A 120 12.02 -11.69 -3.17
N ARG A 121 10.89 -11.92 -3.84
CA ARG A 121 10.81 -12.66 -5.11
C ARG A 121 11.64 -12.01 -6.21
N ILE A 122 11.69 -10.68 -6.27
CA ILE A 122 12.50 -9.94 -7.24
C ILE A 122 13.93 -9.63 -6.73
N ARG A 123 14.34 -10.33 -5.64
CA ARG A 123 15.69 -10.31 -5.06
C ARG A 123 16.12 -8.98 -4.44
N PHE A 124 15.18 -8.21 -3.88
CA PHE A 124 15.53 -7.14 -2.97
C PHE A 124 15.81 -7.70 -1.57
N LYS A 125 16.80 -7.13 -0.91
CA LYS A 125 17.10 -7.41 0.50
C LYS A 125 16.44 -6.34 1.36
N ARG A 126 15.67 -6.77 2.35
CA ARG A 126 15.08 -5.89 3.35
C ARG A 126 16.13 -5.55 4.42
N CYS A 127 16.14 -4.31 4.90
CA CYS A 127 16.97 -3.88 6.00
C CYS A 127 16.41 -4.40 7.34
N GLU A 128 17.28 -4.91 8.23
CA GLU A 128 16.86 -5.36 9.55
C GLU A 128 16.48 -4.20 10.49
N ALA A 129 17.16 -3.05 10.34
CA ALA A 129 16.92 -1.87 11.17
C ALA A 129 15.62 -1.12 10.79
N ASP A 130 15.17 -1.26 9.55
CA ASP A 130 13.92 -0.68 9.06
C ASP A 130 13.29 -1.59 8.00
N HIS A 131 12.13 -2.14 8.33
CA HIS A 131 11.46 -3.12 7.49
C HIS A 131 10.81 -2.52 6.23
N CYS A 132 10.74 -1.20 6.13
CA CYS A 132 10.25 -0.50 4.93
C CYS A 132 11.36 -0.11 3.96
N TYR A 133 12.63 -0.39 4.30
CA TYR A 133 13.80 -0.10 3.50
C TYR A 133 14.30 -1.37 2.78
N TYR A 134 14.36 -1.30 1.46
CA TYR A 134 14.79 -2.40 0.59
C TYR A 134 15.93 -1.96 -0.30
N VAL A 135 16.92 -2.84 -0.51
CA VAL A 135 18.07 -2.59 -1.38
C VAL A 135 18.26 -3.75 -2.34
N LYS A 136 18.62 -3.44 -3.56
CA LYS A 136 19.13 -4.39 -4.53
C LYS A 136 20.39 -3.84 -5.17
N SER A 137 21.47 -4.62 -5.11
CA SER A 137 22.74 -4.29 -5.74
C SER A 137 22.85 -5.00 -7.09
N PHE A 138 23.50 -4.34 -8.03
CA PHE A 138 23.93 -4.83 -9.34
C PHE A 138 25.44 -4.67 -9.43
N ASP A 139 26.07 -5.07 -10.52
CA ASP A 139 27.53 -5.05 -10.63
C ASP A 139 28.13 -3.66 -10.39
N ASN A 140 27.56 -2.61 -11.00
CA ASN A 140 28.06 -1.23 -10.93
C ASN A 140 26.99 -0.22 -10.44
N SER A 141 25.89 -0.70 -9.89
CA SER A 141 24.78 0.14 -9.50
C SER A 141 23.99 -0.47 -8.35
N TYR A 142 23.06 0.29 -7.82
CA TYR A 142 22.13 -0.20 -6.80
C TYR A 142 20.80 0.55 -6.89
N ILE A 143 19.77 -0.07 -6.35
CA ILE A 143 18.46 0.56 -6.12
C ILE A 143 18.12 0.49 -4.64
N ILE A 144 17.73 1.61 -4.08
CA ILE A 144 17.09 1.74 -2.77
C ILE A 144 15.59 1.97 -3.01
N LEU A 145 14.74 1.26 -2.29
CA LEU A 145 13.31 1.49 -2.27
C LEU A 145 12.84 1.66 -0.84
N LEU A 146 12.12 2.76 -0.58
CA LEU A 146 11.44 3.04 0.68
C LEU A 146 9.94 2.91 0.47
N LEU A 147 9.27 2.16 1.35
CA LEU A 147 7.82 1.99 1.35
C LEU A 147 7.20 2.82 2.47
N TYR A 148 6.41 3.82 2.14
CA TYR A 148 5.63 4.61 3.08
C TYR A 148 4.14 4.41 2.83
N VAL A 149 3.55 3.42 3.50
CA VAL A 149 2.14 3.03 3.40
C VAL A 149 1.78 2.59 1.96
N ASP A 150 1.31 3.47 1.11
CA ASP A 150 0.98 3.28 -0.32
C ASP A 150 1.91 4.08 -1.26
N ASP A 151 2.74 4.96 -0.71
CA ASP A 151 3.77 5.69 -1.45
C ASP A 151 5.12 4.94 -1.44
N MET A 152 5.86 5.01 -2.52
CA MET A 152 7.21 4.48 -2.64
C MET A 152 8.16 5.56 -3.13
N LEU A 153 9.35 5.63 -2.52
CA LEU A 153 10.50 6.35 -3.07
C LEU A 153 11.48 5.34 -3.65
N ILE A 154 11.87 5.53 -4.89
CA ILE A 154 12.86 4.70 -5.59
C ILE A 154 14.06 5.56 -5.91
N VAL A 155 15.23 5.11 -5.48
CA VAL A 155 16.50 5.81 -5.67
C VAL A 155 17.50 4.87 -6.31
N GLY A 156 18.29 5.35 -7.26
CA GLY A 156 19.32 4.55 -7.90
C GLY A 156 20.21 5.36 -8.85
N SER A 157 21.36 4.79 -9.19
CA SER A 157 22.32 5.40 -10.12
C SER A 157 21.95 5.18 -11.59
N SER A 158 21.15 4.16 -11.90
CA SER A 158 20.71 3.82 -13.26
C SER A 158 19.22 4.01 -13.45
N ILE A 159 18.84 4.96 -14.30
CA ILE A 159 17.43 5.20 -14.66
C ILE A 159 16.81 4.01 -15.41
N GLU A 160 17.61 3.24 -16.12
CA GLU A 160 17.15 2.05 -16.84
C GLU A 160 16.69 0.97 -15.85
N GLU A 161 17.47 0.72 -14.79
CA GLU A 161 17.12 -0.24 -13.74
C GLU A 161 15.89 0.20 -12.97
N ILE A 162 15.76 1.51 -12.68
CA ILE A 162 14.56 2.10 -12.06
C ILE A 162 13.34 1.83 -12.95
N ASN A 163 13.45 2.08 -14.26
CA ASN A 163 12.35 1.84 -15.19
C ASN A 163 11.99 0.35 -15.33
N ASN A 164 12.97 -0.54 -15.25
CA ASN A 164 12.73 -1.98 -15.21
C ASN A 164 12.00 -2.41 -13.94
N LEU A 165 12.38 -1.85 -12.78
CA LEU A 165 11.65 -2.08 -11.53
C LEU A 165 10.20 -1.57 -11.62
N LYS A 166 9.98 -0.37 -12.15
CA LYS A 166 8.62 0.20 -12.34
C LYS A 166 7.74 -0.72 -13.20
N LYS A 167 8.28 -1.29 -14.27
CA LYS A 167 7.58 -2.28 -15.12
C LYS A 167 7.24 -3.57 -14.36
N GLN A 168 8.06 -3.99 -13.41
CA GLN A 168 7.79 -5.16 -12.57
C GLN A 168 6.71 -4.87 -11.51
N LEU A 169 6.73 -3.67 -10.93
CA LEU A 169 5.73 -3.21 -9.95
C LEU A 169 4.34 -2.96 -10.56
N SER A 170 4.25 -2.74 -11.87
CA SER A 170 2.98 -2.49 -12.58
C SER A 170 2.24 -3.75 -13.04
N LYS A 171 2.81 -4.93 -12.85
CA LYS A 171 2.20 -6.25 -13.16
C LYS A 171 1.41 -6.81 -11.99
#